data_a4157c59db5c48f3e99be2710487bca5
#
_entry.id   a4157c59db5c48f3e99be2710487bca5
#
_cell.length_a   1.000
_cell.length_b   1.000
_cell.length_c   1.000
_cell.angle_alpha   90.00
_cell.angle_beta   90.00
_cell.angle_gamma   90.00
#
_symmetry.space_group_name_H-M   'P 1'
#
loop_
_entity.id
_entity.type
_entity.pdbx_description
1 polymer ?
#
loop_
_entity_poly.entity_id
_entity_poly.type
_entity_poly.pdbx_seq_one_letter_code
_entity_poly.pdbx_strand_id
1 'polypeptide(L)'
;MIGIDEFFEILTEVCDELPAEFFRELHGGVVLSEEVKISPHSRNNDLVIMGEYTASRYGNQITIYYGSFGRSYSFQDRGFIKDRIREVVRHEFRHHMENLSGMHGRDSLEYEDKVQLRQYLRKE
;
A
#
# COMPACT_ATOMS: atom_id res chain seq x y z
N MET A 1 7.36 -7.72 -15.98
CA MET A 1 7.28 -7.60 -14.51
C MET A 1 8.06 -8.72 -13.86
N ILE A 2 8.81 -8.42 -12.80
CA ILE A 2 9.52 -9.45 -12.02
C ILE A 2 8.55 -10.49 -11.47
N GLY A 3 9.06 -11.70 -11.17
CA GLY A 3 8.25 -12.76 -10.60
C GLY A 3 7.84 -12.47 -9.15
N ILE A 4 6.84 -13.19 -8.66
CA ILE A 4 6.31 -12.97 -7.31
C ILE A 4 7.34 -13.28 -6.22
N ASP A 5 8.21 -14.27 -6.45
CA ASP A 5 9.24 -14.63 -5.47
C ASP A 5 10.26 -13.52 -5.31
N GLU A 6 10.71 -12.93 -6.42
CA GLU A 6 11.60 -11.78 -6.39
C GLU A 6 10.92 -10.57 -5.79
N PHE A 7 9.65 -10.35 -6.10
CA PHE A 7 8.85 -9.28 -5.51
C PHE A 7 8.79 -9.43 -3.99
N PHE A 8 8.56 -10.65 -3.51
CA PHE A 8 8.52 -10.94 -2.07
C PHE A 8 9.86 -10.64 -1.40
N GLU A 9 10.97 -11.00 -2.06
CA GLU A 9 12.31 -10.68 -1.55
C GLU A 9 12.51 -9.17 -1.41
N ILE A 10 12.09 -8.41 -2.43
CA ILE A 10 12.19 -6.95 -2.40
C ILE A 10 11.32 -6.37 -1.29
N LEU A 11 10.11 -6.88 -1.14
CA LEU A 11 9.20 -6.44 -0.07
C LEU A 11 9.84 -6.67 1.31
N THR A 12 10.47 -7.82 1.51
CA THR A 12 11.19 -8.14 2.75
C THR A 12 12.35 -7.16 2.98
N GLU A 13 13.15 -6.89 1.94
CA GLU A 13 14.25 -5.93 2.02
C GLU A 13 13.74 -4.54 2.44
N VAL A 14 12.64 -4.10 1.84
CA VAL A 14 12.04 -2.79 2.15
C VAL A 14 11.53 -2.75 3.60
N CYS A 15 10.87 -3.80 4.05
CA CYS A 15 10.40 -3.89 5.44
C CYS A 15 11.57 -3.86 6.43
N ASP A 16 12.68 -4.50 6.08
CA ASP A 16 13.87 -4.53 6.92
C ASP A 16 14.55 -3.15 7.05
N GLU A 17 14.23 -2.21 6.15
CA GLU A 17 14.72 -0.82 6.25
C GLU A 17 14.05 -0.05 7.38
N LEU A 18 12.90 -0.52 7.88
CA LEU A 18 12.10 0.20 8.85
C LEU A 18 12.49 -0.16 10.28
N PRO A 19 12.48 0.82 11.22
CA PRO A 19 12.69 0.53 12.64
C PRO A 19 11.68 -0.49 13.16
N ALA A 20 12.13 -1.35 14.07
CA ALA A 20 11.29 -2.42 14.63
C ALA A 20 10.00 -1.90 15.27
N GLU A 21 10.06 -0.73 15.89
CA GLU A 21 8.90 -0.12 16.54
C GLU A 21 7.74 0.21 15.60
N PHE A 22 8.00 0.32 14.30
CA PHE A 22 6.94 0.54 13.30
C PHE A 22 5.98 -0.65 13.21
N PHE A 23 6.47 -1.85 13.57
CA PHE A 23 5.69 -3.08 13.51
C PHE A 23 4.87 -3.33 14.78
N ARG A 24 4.96 -2.43 15.75
CA ARG A 24 4.20 -2.55 17.00
C ARG A 24 2.71 -2.58 16.71
N GLU A 25 2.01 -3.53 17.31
CA GLU A 25 0.56 -3.72 17.15
C GLU A 25 0.10 -3.99 15.72
N LEU A 26 1.02 -4.34 14.82
CA LEU A 26 0.69 -4.79 13.48
C LEU A 26 0.56 -6.32 13.49
N HIS A 27 -0.48 -6.82 14.17
CA HIS A 27 -0.64 -8.26 14.45
C HIS A 27 -0.84 -9.10 13.20
N GLY A 28 -1.48 -8.55 12.16
CA GLY A 28 -1.62 -9.21 10.87
C GLY A 28 -0.39 -9.14 9.99
N GLY A 29 0.59 -8.31 10.36
CA GLY A 29 1.84 -8.14 9.62
C GLY A 29 1.66 -7.46 8.27
N VAL A 30 2.70 -7.60 7.44
CA VAL A 30 2.68 -7.17 6.03
C VAL A 30 2.52 -8.44 5.20
N VAL A 31 1.43 -8.53 4.46
CA VAL A 31 1.12 -9.71 3.64
C VAL A 31 1.12 -9.36 2.15
N LEU A 32 1.50 -10.32 1.33
CA LEU A 32 1.54 -10.19 -0.12
C LEU A 32 0.35 -10.94 -0.72
N SER A 33 -0.43 -10.26 -1.54
CA SER A 33 -1.53 -10.86 -2.30
C SER A 33 -1.17 -10.87 -3.78
N GLU A 34 -1.55 -11.95 -4.46
CA GLU A 34 -1.36 -12.06 -5.91
C GLU A 34 -2.37 -11.22 -6.70
N GLU A 35 -3.41 -10.73 -6.05
CA GLU A 35 -4.53 -10.07 -6.70
C GLU A 35 -4.17 -8.76 -7.40
N VAL A 36 -4.94 -8.46 -8.45
CA VAL A 36 -5.13 -7.09 -8.94
C VAL A 36 -6.32 -6.54 -8.15
N LYS A 37 -6.08 -5.60 -7.27
CA LYS A 37 -7.14 -5.00 -6.46
C LYS A 37 -7.70 -3.77 -7.18
N ILE A 38 -8.91 -3.91 -7.70
CA ILE A 38 -9.59 -2.79 -8.37
C ILE A 38 -10.25 -1.93 -7.30
N SER A 39 -10.02 -0.61 -7.36
CA SER A 39 -10.69 0.31 -6.44
C SER A 39 -12.21 0.28 -6.67
N PRO A 40 -13.03 0.28 -5.61
CA PRO A 40 -14.48 0.40 -5.76
C PRO A 40 -14.92 1.73 -6.38
N HIS A 41 -14.03 2.71 -6.42
CA HIS A 41 -14.26 4.01 -7.07
C HIS A 41 -13.74 4.04 -8.50
N SER A 42 -13.24 2.92 -9.01
CA SER A 42 -12.68 2.85 -10.36
C SER A 42 -13.75 3.01 -11.42
N ARG A 43 -13.35 3.67 -12.51
CA ARG A 43 -14.15 3.75 -13.75
C ARG A 43 -13.41 2.93 -14.80
N ASN A 44 -14.12 2.00 -15.44
CA ASN A 44 -13.52 1.13 -16.47
C ASN A 44 -12.32 0.32 -15.96
N ASN A 45 -12.27 0.02 -14.65
CA ASN A 45 -11.18 -0.74 -14.02
C ASN A 45 -9.80 -0.10 -14.21
N ASP A 46 -9.73 1.22 -14.27
CA ASP A 46 -8.49 1.96 -14.52
C ASP A 46 -7.77 2.39 -13.23
N LEU A 47 -8.42 2.26 -12.07
CA LEU A 47 -7.84 2.62 -10.78
C LEU A 47 -7.61 1.37 -9.94
N VAL A 48 -6.35 1.04 -9.71
CA VAL A 48 -5.97 -0.12 -8.88
C VAL A 48 -5.34 0.34 -7.57
N ILE A 49 -5.47 -0.51 -6.56
CA ILE A 49 -4.90 -0.31 -5.23
C ILE A 49 -3.63 -1.13 -5.13
N MET A 50 -2.50 -0.48 -4.83
CA MET A 50 -1.19 -1.13 -4.70
C MET A 50 -0.97 -1.71 -3.32
N GLY A 51 -1.47 -1.03 -2.30
CA GLY A 51 -1.37 -1.46 -0.91
C GLY A 51 -2.55 -0.95 -0.12
N GLU A 52 -2.80 -1.59 1.01
CA GLU A 52 -3.97 -1.29 1.82
C GLU A 52 -3.66 -1.54 3.29
N TYR A 53 -4.07 -0.63 4.15
CA TYR A 53 -4.00 -0.79 5.60
C TYR A 53 -5.40 -1.08 6.14
N THR A 54 -5.53 -2.16 6.91
CA THR A 54 -6.80 -2.52 7.55
C THR A 54 -6.63 -2.50 9.05
N ALA A 55 -7.51 -1.79 9.74
CA ALA A 55 -7.57 -1.77 11.20
C ALA A 55 -8.88 -2.40 11.65
N SER A 56 -8.81 -3.41 12.50
CA SER A 56 -10.00 -4.07 13.02
C SER A 56 -9.74 -4.52 14.45
N ARG A 57 -10.79 -4.95 15.13
CA ARG A 57 -10.66 -5.51 16.48
C ARG A 57 -9.86 -6.83 16.50
N TYR A 58 -9.65 -7.44 15.34
CA TYR A 58 -8.87 -8.69 15.21
C TYR A 58 -7.40 -8.41 14.93
N GLY A 59 -7.01 -7.15 14.80
CA GLY A 59 -5.65 -6.75 14.52
C GLY A 59 -5.55 -5.80 13.34
N ASN A 60 -4.36 -5.26 13.17
CA ASN A 60 -4.03 -4.34 12.08
C ASN A 60 -3.16 -5.07 11.07
N GLN A 61 -3.35 -4.79 9.78
CA GLN A 61 -2.64 -5.50 8.72
C GLN A 61 -2.39 -4.58 7.53
N ILE A 62 -1.24 -4.77 6.89
CA ILE A 62 -0.91 -4.14 5.62
C ILE A 62 -0.92 -5.23 4.55
N THR A 63 -1.62 -5.00 3.44
CA THR A 63 -1.65 -5.91 2.30
C THR A 63 -1.05 -5.21 1.09
N ILE A 64 -0.11 -5.88 0.42
CA ILE A 64 0.52 -5.39 -0.81
C ILE A 64 0.04 -6.26 -1.96
N TYR A 65 -0.42 -5.64 -3.04
CA TYR A 65 -1.06 -6.35 -4.16
C TYR A 65 -0.11 -6.49 -5.34
N TYR A 66 0.54 -7.65 -5.45
CA TYR A 66 1.47 -7.96 -6.54
C TYR A 66 0.82 -7.77 -7.92
N GLY A 67 -0.41 -8.26 -8.10
CA GLY A 67 -1.13 -8.14 -9.37
C GLY A 67 -1.33 -6.68 -9.79
N SER A 68 -1.61 -5.80 -8.83
CA SER A 68 -1.76 -4.37 -9.10
C SER A 68 -0.46 -3.74 -9.61
N PHE A 69 0.69 -4.12 -9.02
CA PHE A 69 2.00 -3.70 -9.50
C PHE A 69 2.25 -4.20 -10.91
N GLY A 70 1.94 -5.48 -11.19
CA GLY A 70 2.12 -6.06 -12.52
C GLY A 70 1.31 -5.33 -13.58
N ARG A 71 0.08 -4.98 -13.25
CA ARG A 71 -0.80 -4.26 -14.18
C ARG A 71 -0.29 -2.84 -14.47
N SER A 72 0.22 -2.16 -13.45
CA SER A 72 0.63 -0.74 -13.59
C SER A 72 2.05 -0.57 -14.09
N TYR A 73 2.94 -1.53 -13.78
CA TYR A 73 4.39 -1.37 -13.98
C TYR A 73 5.03 -2.57 -14.68
N SER A 74 4.31 -3.24 -15.60
CA SER A 74 4.76 -4.50 -16.21
C SER A 74 6.09 -4.40 -16.95
N PHE A 75 6.46 -3.23 -17.43
CA PHE A 75 7.69 -3.03 -18.21
C PHE A 75 8.82 -2.39 -17.41
N GLN A 76 8.63 -2.18 -16.12
CA GLN A 76 9.63 -1.52 -15.28
C GLN A 76 10.66 -2.52 -14.75
N ASP A 77 11.87 -2.03 -14.47
CA ASP A 77 12.94 -2.85 -13.93
C ASP A 77 12.85 -3.02 -12.42
N ARG A 78 13.75 -3.86 -11.87
CA ARG A 78 13.79 -4.17 -10.44
C ARG A 78 13.97 -2.91 -9.58
N GLY A 79 14.83 -2.00 -10.01
CA GLY A 79 15.10 -0.77 -9.25
C GLY A 79 13.87 0.11 -9.12
N PHE A 80 13.16 0.29 -10.23
CA PHE A 80 11.90 1.04 -10.23
C PHE A 80 10.87 0.37 -9.30
N ILE A 81 10.72 -0.95 -9.43
CA ILE A 81 9.75 -1.71 -8.61
C ILE A 81 10.09 -1.58 -7.12
N LYS A 82 11.38 -1.70 -6.75
CA LYS A 82 11.81 -1.55 -5.36
C LYS A 82 11.49 -0.16 -4.80
N ASP A 83 11.76 0.89 -5.57
CA ASP A 83 11.45 2.25 -5.15
C ASP A 83 9.94 2.43 -4.97
N ARG A 84 9.15 1.87 -5.86
CA ARG A 84 7.69 1.97 -5.77
C ARG A 84 7.13 1.17 -4.60
N ILE A 85 7.67 -0.02 -4.35
CA ILE A 85 7.30 -0.81 -3.16
C ILE A 85 7.61 -0.01 -1.90
N ARG A 86 8.78 0.63 -1.85
CA ARG A 86 9.17 1.45 -0.69
C ARG A 86 8.17 2.58 -0.44
N GLU A 87 7.75 3.28 -1.48
CA GLU A 87 6.76 4.34 -1.36
C GLU A 87 5.43 3.82 -0.81
N VAL A 88 4.94 2.72 -1.38
CA VAL A 88 3.66 2.13 -0.97
C VAL A 88 3.74 1.62 0.47
N VAL A 89 4.79 0.89 0.82
CA VAL A 89 4.97 0.36 2.17
C VAL A 89 5.02 1.49 3.21
N ARG A 90 5.79 2.53 2.94
CA ARG A 90 5.88 3.68 3.86
C ARG A 90 4.54 4.40 4.01
N HIS A 91 3.78 4.52 2.93
CA HIS A 91 2.45 5.09 2.95
C HIS A 91 1.52 4.30 3.89
N GLU A 92 1.51 2.98 3.78
CA GLU A 92 0.65 2.14 4.62
C GLU A 92 1.11 2.13 6.08
N PHE A 93 2.42 2.13 6.34
CA PHE A 93 2.92 2.26 7.71
C PHE A 93 2.57 3.62 8.32
N ARG A 94 2.52 4.67 7.53
CA ARG A 94 2.08 5.98 8.03
C ARG A 94 0.62 5.93 8.46
N HIS A 95 -0.24 5.23 7.72
CA HIS A 95 -1.62 4.98 8.16
C HIS A 95 -1.64 4.25 9.50
N HIS A 96 -0.78 3.23 9.66
CA HIS A 96 -0.69 2.49 10.90
C HIS A 96 -0.27 3.38 12.07
N MET A 97 0.76 4.21 11.87
CA MET A 97 1.22 5.14 12.91
C MET A 97 0.13 6.14 13.29
N GLU A 98 -0.58 6.68 12.30
CA GLU A 98 -1.69 7.60 12.56
C GLU A 98 -2.82 6.91 13.32
N ASN A 99 -3.13 5.66 12.99
CA ASN A 99 -4.14 4.88 13.70
C ASN A 99 -3.75 4.68 15.16
N LEU A 100 -2.48 4.32 15.42
CA LEU A 100 -2.00 4.12 16.80
C LEU A 100 -2.02 5.39 17.62
N SER A 101 -1.76 6.54 16.99
CA SER A 101 -1.75 7.83 17.67
C SER A 101 -3.12 8.47 17.81
N GLY A 102 -4.14 7.90 17.15
CA GLY A 102 -5.47 8.49 17.09
C GLY A 102 -5.56 9.73 16.20
N MET A 103 -4.58 9.94 15.30
CA MET A 103 -4.57 11.10 14.41
C MET A 103 -5.55 10.92 13.26
N HIS A 104 -6.58 11.78 13.23
CA HIS A 104 -7.59 11.79 12.18
C HIS A 104 -7.88 13.24 11.78
N GLY A 105 -8.36 13.47 10.56
CA GLY A 105 -8.74 14.80 10.08
C GLY A 105 -7.77 15.34 9.04
N ARG A 106 -7.68 16.69 8.94
CA ARG A 106 -7.01 17.37 7.81
C ARG A 106 -5.53 17.06 7.66
N ASP A 107 -4.85 16.78 8.76
CA ASP A 107 -3.41 16.53 8.75
C ASP A 107 -3.07 15.06 8.57
N SER A 108 -4.08 14.22 8.36
CA SER A 108 -3.90 12.78 8.19
C SER A 108 -3.76 12.38 6.73
N LEU A 109 -3.10 11.23 6.48
CA LEU A 109 -3.07 10.62 5.16
C LEU A 109 -4.47 10.23 4.69
N GLU A 110 -5.34 9.85 5.60
CA GLU A 110 -6.72 9.50 5.27
C GLU A 110 -7.43 10.68 4.60
N TYR A 111 -7.23 11.88 5.12
CA TYR A 111 -7.80 13.09 4.52
C TYR A 111 -7.17 13.36 3.14
N GLU A 112 -5.84 13.25 3.03
CA GLU A 112 -5.12 13.45 1.77
C GLU A 112 -5.61 12.47 0.70
N ASP A 113 -5.80 11.21 1.07
CA ASP A 113 -6.29 10.16 0.16
C ASP A 113 -7.70 10.49 -0.34
N LYS A 114 -8.56 11.00 0.52
CA LYS A 114 -9.91 11.41 0.13
C LYS A 114 -9.89 12.59 -0.84
N VAL A 115 -9.00 13.54 -0.63
CA VAL A 115 -8.84 14.68 -1.54
C VAL A 115 -8.35 14.21 -2.91
N GLN A 116 -7.36 13.33 -2.94
CA GLN A 116 -6.84 12.76 -4.20
C GLN A 116 -7.91 11.98 -4.94
N LEU A 117 -8.72 11.20 -4.25
CA LEU A 117 -9.82 10.46 -4.84
C LEU A 117 -10.86 11.40 -5.46
N ARG A 118 -11.19 12.48 -4.78
CA ARG A 118 -12.11 13.49 -5.32
C ARG A 118 -11.58 14.09 -6.62
N GLN A 119 -10.28 14.38 -6.68
CA GLN A 119 -9.66 14.92 -7.88
C GLN A 119 -9.72 13.91 -9.03
N TYR A 120 -9.45 12.63 -8.75
CA TYR A 120 -9.61 11.56 -9.75
C TYR A 120 -11.03 11.52 -10.30
N LEU A 121 -12.04 11.57 -9.42
CA LEU A 121 -13.45 11.49 -9.83
C LEU A 121 -13.89 12.72 -10.63
N ARG A 122 -13.26 13.87 -10.45
CA ARG A 122 -13.57 15.12 -11.18
C ARG A 122 -12.98 15.18 -12.59
N LYS A 123 -12.02 14.34 -12.90
CA LYS A 123 -11.30 14.39 -14.20
C LYS A 123 -12.12 13.91 -15.38
N GLU A 124 -13.34 13.51 -15.17
CA GLU A 124 -14.22 13.10 -16.25
C GLU A 124 -15.19 14.17 -16.68
#